data_79f7f1d2a47cf20776c7294c5e7edd38
#
_entry.id   79f7f1d2a47cf20776c7294c5e7edd38
#
_cell.length_a   1.000
_cell.length_b   1.000
_cell.length_c   1.000
_cell.angle_alpha   90.00
_cell.angle_beta   90.00
_cell.angle_gamma   90.00
#
_symmetry.space_group_name_H-M   'P 1'
#
loop_
_entity.id
_entity.type
_entity.pdbx_description
1 polymer ?
#
loop_
_entity_poly.entity_id
_entity_poly.type
_entity_poly.pdbx_seq_one_letter_code
_entity_poly.pdbx_strand_id
1 'polypeptide(L)'
;MTTAEHLDAYLKAMGNRDVEGTKVHMADNVVLRSPIVPAPFVGKERVADVLTQLLATVDAFEPKLLLRDGADFVAVFTIRLGDHVIDGMDHMHLNDAGLVDSMTVAWRPLPSVVAVQQKLAPKLGGKAMMLVPADQSA
;
A
#
# COMPACT_ATOMS: atom_id res chain seq x y z
N MET A 1 -4.04 0.77 -24.19
CA MET A 1 -4.70 1.04 -22.92
C MET A 1 -4.36 2.46 -22.48
N THR A 2 -5.36 3.25 -22.12
CA THR A 2 -5.15 4.62 -21.62
C THR A 2 -4.62 4.62 -20.20
N THR A 3 -4.10 5.78 -19.76
CA THR A 3 -3.64 5.97 -18.37
C THR A 3 -4.74 5.63 -17.36
N ALA A 4 -5.98 6.10 -17.60
CA ALA A 4 -7.11 5.83 -16.73
C ALA A 4 -7.48 4.33 -16.71
N GLU A 5 -7.38 3.65 -17.84
CA GLU A 5 -7.66 2.22 -17.94
C GLU A 5 -6.64 1.39 -17.16
N HIS A 6 -5.36 1.74 -17.22
CA HIS A 6 -4.32 1.07 -16.40
C HIS A 6 -4.61 1.23 -14.91
N LEU A 7 -4.97 2.44 -14.49
CA LEU A 7 -5.25 2.70 -13.08
C LEU A 7 -6.51 1.98 -12.61
N ASP A 8 -7.58 2.01 -13.37
CA ASP A 8 -8.81 1.30 -13.04
C ASP A 8 -8.57 -0.20 -12.92
N ALA A 9 -7.79 -0.78 -13.83
CA ALA A 9 -7.43 -2.19 -13.80
C ALA A 9 -6.55 -2.51 -12.59
N TYR A 10 -5.61 -1.63 -12.25
CA TYR A 10 -4.77 -1.76 -11.06
C TYR A 10 -5.61 -1.81 -9.78
N LEU A 11 -6.51 -0.83 -9.60
CA LEU A 11 -7.35 -0.73 -8.41
C LEU A 11 -8.32 -1.90 -8.30
N LYS A 12 -8.87 -2.34 -9.42
CA LYS A 12 -9.76 -3.52 -9.45
C LYS A 12 -8.99 -4.78 -9.03
N ALA A 13 -7.78 -4.96 -9.53
CA ALA A 13 -6.92 -6.09 -9.16
C ALA A 13 -6.60 -6.07 -7.66
N MET A 14 -6.31 -4.89 -7.09
CA MET A 14 -6.07 -4.74 -5.64
C MET A 14 -7.32 -5.12 -4.83
N GLY A 15 -8.48 -4.63 -5.22
CA GLY A 15 -9.74 -4.97 -4.55
C GLY A 15 -10.08 -6.46 -4.62
N ASN A 16 -9.67 -7.13 -5.68
CA ASN A 16 -9.85 -8.57 -5.88
C ASN A 16 -8.70 -9.41 -5.30
N ARG A 17 -7.72 -8.80 -4.65
CA ARG A 17 -6.51 -9.44 -4.13
C ARG A 17 -5.69 -10.16 -5.23
N ASP A 18 -5.73 -9.63 -6.44
CA ASP A 18 -5.03 -10.17 -7.60
C ASP A 18 -3.71 -9.42 -7.80
N VAL A 19 -2.66 -9.86 -7.13
CA VAL A 19 -1.34 -9.21 -7.19
C VAL A 19 -0.72 -9.31 -8.58
N GLU A 20 -0.88 -10.44 -9.25
CA GLU A 20 -0.35 -10.60 -10.61
C GLU A 20 -1.04 -9.64 -11.59
N GLY A 21 -2.36 -9.44 -11.45
CA GLY A 21 -3.08 -8.43 -12.23
C GLY A 21 -2.65 -7.00 -11.90
N THR A 22 -2.29 -6.75 -10.64
CA THR A 22 -1.75 -5.47 -10.19
C THR A 22 -0.36 -5.21 -10.79
N LYS A 23 0.49 -6.22 -10.76
CA LYS A 23 1.88 -6.17 -11.22
C LYS A 23 2.00 -5.79 -12.71
N VAL A 24 1.07 -6.22 -13.54
CA VAL A 24 1.04 -5.91 -14.98
C VAL A 24 0.98 -4.39 -15.24
N HIS A 25 0.41 -3.63 -14.30
CA HIS A 25 0.24 -2.17 -14.42
C HIS A 25 1.33 -1.38 -13.70
N MET A 26 2.40 -2.03 -13.23
CA MET A 26 3.56 -1.39 -12.61
C MET A 26 4.70 -1.24 -13.60
N ALA A 27 5.42 -0.12 -13.52
CA ALA A 27 6.69 0.03 -14.21
C ALA A 27 7.75 -0.88 -13.57
N ASP A 28 8.76 -1.29 -14.35
CA ASP A 28 9.84 -2.15 -13.84
C ASP A 28 10.61 -1.51 -12.68
N ASN A 29 10.73 -0.17 -12.69
CA ASN A 29 11.44 0.61 -11.68
C ASN A 29 10.53 1.22 -10.61
N VAL A 30 9.32 0.69 -10.43
CA VAL A 30 8.37 1.21 -9.45
C VAL A 30 8.98 1.29 -8.05
N VAL A 31 8.63 2.36 -7.32
CA VAL A 31 9.07 2.58 -5.94
C VAL A 31 7.84 2.68 -5.04
N LEU A 32 7.85 1.92 -3.95
CA LEU A 32 6.81 1.96 -2.92
C LEU A 32 7.40 2.51 -1.62
N ARG A 33 6.82 3.59 -1.11
CA ARG A 33 7.11 4.13 0.22
C ARG A 33 6.00 3.74 1.17
N SER A 34 6.35 2.88 2.13
CA SER A 34 5.42 2.27 3.07
C SER A 34 5.22 3.14 4.31
N PRO A 35 4.03 3.10 4.94
CA PRO A 35 3.81 3.80 6.21
C PRO A 35 4.44 3.09 7.42
N ILE A 36 4.95 1.87 7.26
CA ILE A 36 5.43 1.05 8.39
C ILE A 36 6.91 0.67 8.31
N VAL A 37 7.57 0.93 7.19
CA VAL A 37 9.01 0.64 6.99
C VAL A 37 9.65 1.89 6.39
N PRO A 38 10.74 2.43 7.00
CA PRO A 38 11.34 3.70 6.53
C PRO A 38 11.96 3.62 5.14
N ALA A 39 12.67 2.53 4.84
CA ALA A 39 13.33 2.38 3.55
C ALA A 39 12.32 2.09 2.43
N PRO A 40 12.47 2.71 1.24
CA PRO A 40 11.59 2.40 0.13
C PRO A 40 11.85 1.00 -0.43
N PHE A 41 10.79 0.41 -0.97
CA PHE A 41 10.89 -0.83 -1.75
C PHE A 41 11.04 -0.45 -3.21
N VAL A 42 12.02 -1.02 -3.91
CA VAL A 42 12.36 -0.66 -5.28
C VAL A 42 12.25 -1.87 -6.20
N GLY A 43 11.57 -1.67 -7.32
CA GLY A 43 11.42 -2.67 -8.36
C GLY A 43 10.11 -3.44 -8.29
N LYS A 44 9.60 -3.80 -9.46
CA LYS A 44 8.30 -4.45 -9.64
C LYS A 44 8.16 -5.73 -8.81
N GLU A 45 9.17 -6.59 -8.83
CA GLU A 45 9.11 -7.88 -8.12
C GLU A 45 9.05 -7.67 -6.61
N ARG A 46 9.86 -6.75 -6.08
CA ARG A 46 9.88 -6.46 -4.64
C ARG A 46 8.57 -5.82 -4.19
N VAL A 47 8.05 -4.86 -4.96
CA VAL A 47 6.79 -4.19 -4.65
C VAL A 47 5.62 -5.18 -4.70
N ALA A 48 5.59 -6.05 -5.71
CA ALA A 48 4.57 -7.11 -5.80
C ALA A 48 4.63 -8.06 -4.58
N ASP A 49 5.82 -8.41 -4.11
CA ASP A 49 5.98 -9.22 -2.91
C ASP A 49 5.41 -8.53 -1.66
N VAL A 50 5.69 -7.23 -1.50
CA VAL A 50 5.14 -6.43 -0.39
C VAL A 50 3.62 -6.43 -0.42
N LEU A 51 3.02 -6.21 -1.59
CA LEU A 51 1.55 -6.23 -1.74
C LEU A 51 0.98 -7.62 -1.45
N THR A 52 1.65 -8.68 -1.88
CA THR A 52 1.25 -10.05 -1.57
C THR A 52 1.21 -10.27 -0.05
N GLN A 53 2.25 -9.85 0.66
CA GLN A 53 2.32 -9.99 2.11
C GLN A 53 1.26 -9.14 2.82
N LEU A 54 1.01 -7.91 2.34
CA LEU A 54 -0.05 -7.06 2.88
C LEU A 54 -1.41 -7.74 2.76
N LEU A 55 -1.77 -8.16 1.55
CA LEU A 55 -3.09 -8.74 1.28
C LEU A 55 -3.29 -10.10 1.98
N ALA A 56 -2.20 -10.82 2.26
CA ALA A 56 -2.25 -12.06 3.04
C ALA A 56 -2.37 -11.80 4.55
N THR A 57 -1.99 -10.62 5.02
CA THR A 57 -1.98 -10.27 6.45
C THR A 57 -3.31 -9.67 6.90
N VAL A 58 -3.92 -8.81 6.09
CA VAL A 58 -5.15 -8.09 6.44
C VAL A 58 -6.40 -8.89 6.08
N ASP A 59 -7.51 -8.59 6.75
CA ASP A 59 -8.78 -9.29 6.52
C ASP A 59 -9.54 -8.73 5.33
N ALA A 60 -9.39 -7.44 5.05
CA ALA A 60 -10.05 -6.78 3.93
C ALA A 60 -9.24 -5.57 3.45
N PHE A 61 -9.32 -5.31 2.15
CA PHE A 61 -8.82 -4.11 1.50
C PHE A 61 -9.95 -3.57 0.63
N GLU A 62 -10.47 -2.38 0.97
CA GLU A 62 -11.67 -1.83 0.36
C GLU A 62 -11.38 -0.47 -0.29
N PRO A 63 -11.25 -0.39 -1.63
CA PRO A 63 -11.15 0.89 -2.33
C PRO A 63 -12.42 1.73 -2.11
N LYS A 64 -12.27 3.04 -1.90
CA LYS A 64 -13.37 3.97 -1.61
C LYS A 64 -13.50 5.09 -2.62
N LEU A 65 -12.39 5.74 -2.98
CA LEU A 65 -12.41 6.95 -3.79
C LEU A 65 -11.10 7.06 -4.57
N LEU A 66 -11.19 7.62 -5.76
CA LEU A 66 -10.05 7.91 -6.60
C LEU A 66 -10.09 9.38 -7.04
N LEU A 67 -9.02 10.11 -6.75
CA LEU A 67 -8.82 11.49 -7.17
C LEU A 67 -7.69 11.55 -8.19
N ARG A 68 -7.80 12.47 -9.13
CA ARG A 68 -6.83 12.59 -10.21
C ARG A 68 -6.42 14.03 -10.44
N ASP A 69 -5.12 14.24 -10.66
CA ASP A 69 -4.56 15.50 -11.18
C ASP A 69 -3.41 15.13 -12.15
N GLY A 70 -3.70 15.19 -13.46
CA GLY A 70 -2.72 14.84 -14.48
C GLY A 70 -2.28 13.39 -14.38
N ALA A 71 -0.98 13.16 -14.21
CA ALA A 71 -0.38 11.84 -14.05
C ALA A 71 -0.35 11.37 -12.59
N ASP A 72 -0.86 12.17 -11.66
CA ASP A 72 -0.90 11.86 -10.24
C ASP A 72 -2.31 11.46 -9.82
N PHE A 73 -2.38 10.43 -8.99
CA PHE A 73 -3.64 9.90 -8.47
C PHE A 73 -3.54 9.69 -6.98
N VAL A 74 -4.67 9.87 -6.29
CA VAL A 74 -4.80 9.50 -4.89
C VAL A 74 -5.95 8.50 -4.76
N ALA A 75 -5.63 7.28 -4.33
CA ALA A 75 -6.61 6.27 -4.01
C ALA A 75 -6.87 6.29 -2.50
N VAL A 76 -8.14 6.42 -2.12
CA VAL A 76 -8.57 6.35 -0.72
C VAL A 76 -9.18 4.97 -0.49
N PHE A 77 -8.77 4.33 0.60
CA PHE A 77 -9.21 2.95 0.88
C PHE A 77 -9.33 2.72 2.39
N THR A 78 -9.97 1.62 2.74
CA THR A 78 -10.06 1.12 4.11
C THR A 78 -9.44 -0.27 4.18
N ILE A 79 -8.64 -0.51 5.20
CA ILE A 79 -8.08 -1.83 5.52
C ILE A 79 -8.70 -2.28 6.84
N ARG A 80 -9.02 -3.58 6.95
CA ARG A 80 -9.52 -4.18 8.18
C ARG A 80 -8.58 -5.28 8.64
N LEU A 81 -8.30 -5.28 9.95
CA LEU A 81 -7.51 -6.31 10.61
C LEU A 81 -8.10 -6.54 12.01
N GLY A 82 -8.86 -7.64 12.19
CA GLY A 82 -9.62 -7.86 13.43
C GLY A 82 -10.58 -6.70 13.67
N ASP A 83 -10.49 -6.09 14.86
CA ASP A 83 -11.29 -4.91 15.22
C ASP A 83 -10.67 -3.59 14.76
N HIS A 84 -9.48 -3.65 14.17
CA HIS A 84 -8.79 -2.45 13.66
C HIS A 84 -9.33 -2.05 12.29
N VAL A 85 -9.58 -0.76 12.14
CA VAL A 85 -9.93 -0.14 10.87
C VAL A 85 -8.86 0.90 10.55
N ILE A 86 -8.20 0.73 9.42
CA ILE A 86 -7.16 1.64 8.94
C ILE A 86 -7.72 2.42 7.76
N ASP A 87 -7.73 3.74 7.88
CA ASP A 87 -8.00 4.63 6.76
C ASP A 87 -6.70 4.91 6.03
N GLY A 88 -6.66 4.67 4.74
CA GLY A 88 -5.47 4.81 3.95
C GLY A 88 -5.65 5.70 2.73
N MET A 89 -4.54 6.30 2.33
CA MET A 89 -4.42 7.00 1.05
C MET A 89 -3.12 6.59 0.40
N ASP A 90 -3.15 6.43 -0.91
CA ASP A 90 -2.00 6.05 -1.71
C ASP A 90 -1.83 7.07 -2.84
N HIS A 91 -0.76 7.85 -2.78
CA HIS A 91 -0.41 8.73 -3.88
C HIS A 91 0.38 7.95 -4.91
N MET A 92 -0.18 7.81 -6.10
CA MET A 92 0.42 7.09 -7.21
C MET A 92 0.76 8.05 -8.34
N HIS A 93 1.93 7.86 -8.94
CA HIS A 93 2.33 8.55 -10.16
C HIS A 93 2.39 7.54 -11.32
N LEU A 94 1.92 7.95 -12.49
CA LEU A 94 1.98 7.16 -13.71
C LEU A 94 3.03 7.76 -14.65
N ASN A 95 3.86 6.89 -15.22
CA ASN A 95 4.85 7.30 -16.21
C ASN A 95 4.18 7.57 -17.57
N ASP A 96 4.97 7.94 -18.59
CA ASP A 96 4.45 8.27 -19.92
C ASP A 96 3.78 7.07 -20.62
N ALA A 97 4.10 5.85 -20.20
CA ALA A 97 3.45 4.63 -20.71
C ALA A 97 2.14 4.30 -19.95
N GLY A 98 1.77 5.10 -18.95
CA GLY A 98 0.58 4.87 -18.14
C GLY A 98 0.76 3.85 -17.02
N LEU A 99 1.99 3.42 -16.73
CA LEU A 99 2.29 2.45 -15.69
C LEU A 99 2.63 3.15 -14.37
N VAL A 100 2.27 2.51 -13.26
CA VAL A 100 2.57 3.03 -11.91
C VAL A 100 4.07 2.95 -11.66
N ASP A 101 4.74 4.08 -11.47
CA ASP A 101 6.18 4.14 -11.19
C ASP A 101 6.50 4.63 -9.77
N SER A 102 5.53 5.15 -9.05
CA SER A 102 5.71 5.62 -7.66
C SER A 102 4.41 5.46 -6.88
N MET A 103 4.56 4.96 -5.65
CA MET A 103 3.47 4.86 -4.68
C MET A 103 3.97 5.33 -3.32
N THR A 104 3.24 6.25 -2.69
CA THR A 104 3.50 6.67 -1.31
C THR A 104 2.22 6.48 -0.51
N VAL A 105 2.29 5.70 0.54
CA VAL A 105 1.13 5.25 1.32
C VAL A 105 1.09 5.94 2.68
N ALA A 106 -0.06 6.51 3.04
CA ALA A 106 -0.32 7.08 4.35
C ALA A 106 -1.49 6.34 5.01
N TRP A 107 -1.35 6.00 6.29
CA TRP A 107 -2.34 5.25 7.08
C TRP A 107 -2.64 5.93 8.41
N ARG A 108 -3.87 5.76 8.88
CA ARG A 108 -4.32 6.21 10.20
C ARG A 108 -5.37 5.26 10.80
N PRO A 109 -5.67 5.30 12.12
CA PRO A 109 -4.95 5.97 13.18
C PRO A 109 -3.74 5.15 13.68
N LEU A 110 -2.84 5.79 14.40
CA LEU A 110 -1.58 5.19 14.80
C LEU A 110 -1.71 3.82 15.50
N PRO A 111 -2.60 3.61 16.48
CA PRO A 111 -2.69 2.28 17.13
C PRO A 111 -3.05 1.17 16.16
N SER A 112 -3.95 1.43 15.21
CA SER A 112 -4.34 0.44 14.19
C SER A 112 -3.24 0.20 13.18
N VAL A 113 -2.48 1.24 12.81
CA VAL A 113 -1.30 1.12 11.95
C VAL A 113 -0.25 0.24 12.61
N VAL A 114 -0.01 0.40 13.90
CA VAL A 114 0.95 -0.43 14.65
C VAL A 114 0.49 -1.89 14.71
N ALA A 115 -0.81 -2.16 14.80
CA ALA A 115 -1.33 -3.52 14.76
C ALA A 115 -0.97 -4.23 13.43
N VAL A 116 -1.08 -3.53 12.29
CA VAL A 116 -0.65 -4.07 11.00
C VAL A 116 0.87 -4.18 10.94
N GLN A 117 1.57 -3.16 11.42
CA GLN A 117 3.04 -3.15 11.45
C GLN A 117 3.60 -4.37 12.18
N GLN A 118 3.03 -4.73 13.33
CA GLN A 118 3.49 -5.87 14.13
C GLN A 118 3.40 -7.20 13.37
N LYS A 119 2.40 -7.36 12.52
CA LYS A 119 2.21 -8.60 11.75
C LYS A 119 2.95 -8.58 10.42
N LEU A 120 3.01 -7.43 9.77
CA LEU A 120 3.52 -7.31 8.40
C LEU A 120 5.02 -7.03 8.35
N ALA A 121 5.53 -6.12 9.17
CA ALA A 121 6.92 -5.69 9.08
C ALA A 121 7.94 -6.83 9.18
N PRO A 122 7.79 -7.84 10.08
CA PRO A 122 8.70 -8.97 10.10
C PRO A 122 8.75 -9.76 8.79
N LYS A 123 7.64 -9.83 8.08
CA LYS A 123 7.57 -10.51 6.76
C LYS A 123 8.30 -9.72 5.67
N LEU A 124 8.55 -8.42 5.90
CA LEU A 124 9.21 -7.52 4.96
C LEU A 124 10.67 -7.25 5.33
N GLY A 125 11.22 -7.96 6.32
CA GLY A 125 12.59 -7.77 6.79
C GLY A 125 12.75 -6.70 7.87
N GLY A 126 11.65 -6.14 8.37
CA GLY A 126 11.64 -5.17 9.46
C GLY A 126 11.42 -5.82 10.83
N LYS A 127 11.28 -4.98 11.84
CA LYS A 127 11.00 -5.40 13.21
C LYS A 127 9.64 -4.90 13.66
N ALA A 128 8.91 -5.73 14.41
CA ALA A 128 7.67 -5.32 15.04
C ALA A 128 7.92 -4.20 16.05
N MET A 129 7.05 -3.21 16.06
CA MET A 129 7.07 -2.09 17.00
C MET A 129 5.97 -2.26 18.05
N MET A 130 6.15 -1.60 19.19
CA MET A 130 5.17 -1.58 20.26
C MET A 130 4.95 -0.14 20.71
N LEU A 131 3.69 0.26 20.89
CA LEU A 131 3.37 1.55 21.49
C LEU A 131 3.48 1.43 23.02
N VAL A 132 4.28 2.32 23.61
CA VAL A 132 4.47 2.40 25.06
C VAL A 132 4.16 3.83 25.49
N PRO A 133 3.27 4.06 26.49
CA PRO A 133 3.03 5.40 27.02
C PRO A 133 4.33 6.03 27.50
N ALA A 134 4.50 7.34 27.27
CA ALA A 134 5.76 8.03 27.56
C ALA A 134 6.14 8.00 29.06
N ASP A 135 5.16 7.97 29.96
CA ASP A 135 5.36 7.89 31.41
C ASP A 135 5.75 6.50 31.90
N GLN A 136 5.64 5.46 31.03
CA GLN A 136 6.02 4.07 31.32
C GLN A 136 7.31 3.66 30.61
N SER A 137 7.86 4.50 29.75
CA SER A 137 9.13 4.23 29.09
C SER A 137 10.27 4.43 30.09
N ALA A 138 10.99 3.38 30.34
CA ALA A 138 12.15 3.43 31.25
C ALA A 138 13.36 4.07 30.58
#